data_3436cf323028d546374dbd8635421b14
#
_entry.id   3436cf323028d546374dbd8635421b14
#
_cell.length_a   1.000
_cell.length_b   1.000
_cell.length_c   1.000
_cell.angle_alpha   90.00
_cell.angle_beta   90.00
_cell.angle_gamma   90.00
#
_symmetry.space_group_name_H-M   'P 1'
#
loop_
_entity.id
_entity.type
_entity.pdbx_description
1 polymer ?
#
loop_
_entity_poly.entity_id
_entity_poly.type
_entity_poly.pdbx_seq_one_letter_code
_entity_poly.pdbx_strand_id
1 'polypeptide(L)'
;MLYVYIEKLLIGSNFNQDNYDQIMDLNQTFVSHLSCSLTGEKYDASEIHNLSKVGKPLLVNYHLDQIKQRITKQEISQINLNGLWKYSFLLPVKKENRVSLNEVLTPLVTLDNVKKKIDYSGDIIVKDESYLPTASFKARGLCLAVSMAKQLGIKHMAIPTNGNAGAALAAYCARANIKCTVFCPEDTPEINVREINALGADTYLVNGFINECGKIVFEGKEETGWFDVSTLKEPYRIEGKKTMGLELAEQFNWELPDVIFYPTGGGTGLIGMWKAFNELEELGWISKKPRMVAVQSDGCAPIFKAWKENKEFADLWENPKTVASGIRVPIAVGDFLIIRAINESNGFSITVSDEDILNDRDFISKQDGLLMCPEGAATFSAFKKAIKQGLVSNNEKVVLFNCASGLKYPLSDVKSYIDKNVKVDYSKF
;
A
#
# COMPACT_ATOMS: atom_id res chain seq x y z
N MET A 1 -39.85 -22.80 -22.12
CA MET A 1 -39.20 -21.66 -21.48
C MET A 1 -38.23 -22.07 -20.36
N LEU A 2 -38.47 -23.14 -19.61
CA LEU A 2 -37.56 -23.63 -18.55
C LEU A 2 -36.25 -24.24 -19.08
N TYR A 3 -36.29 -24.91 -20.24
CA TYR A 3 -35.11 -25.54 -20.87
C TYR A 3 -34.08 -24.54 -21.38
N VAL A 4 -34.50 -23.38 -21.88
CA VAL A 4 -33.60 -22.31 -22.35
C VAL A 4 -32.96 -21.57 -21.20
N TYR A 5 -33.57 -21.59 -19.99
CA TYR A 5 -32.97 -20.98 -18.76
C TYR A 5 -31.91 -21.89 -18.14
N ILE A 6 -32.05 -23.20 -18.26
CA ILE A 6 -31.10 -24.20 -17.78
C ILE A 6 -29.84 -24.25 -18.66
N GLU A 7 -30.00 -24.12 -20.00
CA GLU A 7 -28.80 -24.02 -20.88
C GLU A 7 -27.98 -22.73 -20.66
N LYS A 8 -28.63 -21.59 -20.34
CA LYS A 8 -27.93 -20.38 -20.00
C LYS A 8 -27.20 -20.45 -18.62
N LEU A 9 -27.69 -21.28 -17.69
CA LEU A 9 -27.02 -21.56 -16.40
C LEU A 9 -25.89 -22.57 -16.55
N LEU A 10 -25.92 -23.45 -17.54
CA LEU A 10 -24.86 -24.44 -17.80
C LEU A 10 -23.72 -23.90 -18.67
N ILE A 11 -23.94 -22.83 -19.44
CA ILE A 11 -22.88 -22.14 -20.21
C ILE A 11 -22.03 -21.21 -19.32
N GLY A 12 -22.53 -20.87 -18.09
CA GLY A 12 -21.81 -20.03 -17.11
C GLY A 12 -20.87 -20.77 -16.14
N SER A 13 -20.75 -22.12 -16.24
CA SER A 13 -20.04 -22.91 -15.21
C SER A 13 -18.82 -23.70 -15.69
N ASN A 14 -18.32 -23.47 -16.90
CA ASN A 14 -17.10 -24.14 -17.37
C ASN A 14 -15.92 -23.17 -17.53
N PHE A 15 -15.63 -22.37 -16.48
CA PHE A 15 -14.27 -21.88 -16.32
C PHE A 15 -13.43 -23.03 -15.80
N ASN A 16 -12.75 -23.71 -16.74
CA ASN A 16 -11.84 -24.79 -16.39
C ASN A 16 -10.58 -24.18 -15.80
N GLN A 17 -10.23 -24.55 -14.55
CA GLN A 17 -8.98 -24.15 -13.91
C GLN A 17 -7.79 -24.51 -14.80
N ASP A 18 -7.88 -25.59 -15.59
CA ASP A 18 -6.91 -25.99 -16.60
C ASP A 18 -6.76 -24.98 -17.74
N ASN A 19 -7.83 -24.28 -18.13
CA ASN A 19 -7.77 -23.17 -19.10
C ASN A 19 -7.07 -21.95 -18.49
N TYR A 20 -7.29 -21.65 -17.21
CA TYR A 20 -6.55 -20.59 -16.53
C TYR A 20 -5.06 -20.93 -16.48
N ASP A 21 -4.70 -22.15 -16.12
CA ASP A 21 -3.31 -22.59 -16.07
C ASP A 21 -2.66 -22.64 -17.47
N GLN A 22 -3.44 -22.88 -18.55
CA GLN A 22 -2.98 -22.80 -19.95
C GLN A 22 -2.89 -21.36 -20.46
N ILE A 23 -3.84 -20.48 -20.11
CA ILE A 23 -3.82 -19.04 -20.44
C ILE A 23 -2.67 -18.37 -19.67
N MET A 24 -2.42 -18.85 -18.50
CA MET A 24 -1.38 -18.41 -17.57
C MET A 24 -0.24 -19.45 -17.54
N ASP A 25 0.28 -19.90 -18.68
CA ASP A 25 1.58 -20.60 -18.68
C ASP A 25 2.65 -19.65 -18.15
N LEU A 26 2.63 -19.53 -16.82
CA LEU A 26 3.21 -18.48 -15.97
C LEU A 26 4.69 -18.68 -15.72
N ASN A 27 5.36 -19.47 -16.55
CA ASN A 27 6.80 -19.44 -16.66
C ASN A 27 7.29 -18.21 -17.43
N GLN A 28 6.38 -17.45 -18.04
CA GLN A 28 6.67 -16.18 -18.71
C GLN A 28 5.88 -15.03 -18.06
N THR A 29 6.55 -13.91 -17.87
CA THR A 29 5.92 -12.65 -17.48
C THR A 29 5.69 -11.78 -18.72
N PHE A 30 4.72 -10.87 -18.65
CA PHE A 30 4.50 -9.89 -19.73
C PHE A 30 5.39 -8.63 -19.60
N VAL A 31 6.45 -8.70 -18.80
CA VAL A 31 7.39 -7.59 -18.64
C VAL A 31 8.11 -7.33 -19.94
N SER A 32 8.14 -6.06 -20.36
CA SER A 32 8.90 -5.64 -21.55
C SER A 32 10.28 -5.07 -21.15
N HIS A 33 10.32 -4.15 -20.22
CA HIS A 33 11.55 -3.48 -19.77
C HIS A 33 11.30 -2.71 -18.46
N LEU A 34 12.37 -2.21 -17.82
CA LEU A 34 12.27 -1.16 -16.82
C LEU A 34 12.50 0.19 -17.47
N SER A 35 11.88 1.26 -16.93
CA SER A 35 12.15 2.61 -17.41
C SER A 35 12.41 3.58 -16.26
N CYS A 36 13.31 4.54 -16.46
CA CYS A 36 13.47 5.65 -15.54
C CYS A 36 12.20 6.49 -15.49
N SER A 37 11.65 6.67 -14.30
CA SER A 37 10.38 7.39 -14.09
C SER A 37 10.43 8.89 -14.46
N LEU A 38 11.63 9.46 -14.59
CA LEU A 38 11.84 10.86 -14.97
C LEU A 38 12.23 11.01 -16.44
N THR A 39 13.21 10.21 -16.94
CA THR A 39 13.78 10.40 -18.29
C THR A 39 13.22 9.46 -19.33
N GLY A 40 12.52 8.38 -18.92
CA GLY A 40 12.06 7.33 -19.82
C GLY A 40 13.16 6.39 -20.32
N GLU A 41 14.44 6.56 -19.90
CA GLU A 41 15.55 5.67 -20.30
C GLU A 41 15.22 4.23 -19.93
N LYS A 42 15.43 3.31 -20.87
CA LYS A 42 15.08 1.89 -20.72
C LYS A 42 16.24 1.08 -20.14
N TYR A 43 15.90 0.07 -19.33
CA TYR A 43 16.82 -0.86 -18.67
C TYR A 43 16.33 -2.29 -18.86
N ASP A 44 17.26 -3.23 -18.89
CA ASP A 44 16.93 -4.67 -18.98
C ASP A 44 16.32 -5.15 -17.66
N ALA A 45 15.11 -5.71 -17.73
CA ALA A 45 14.40 -6.24 -16.56
C ALA A 45 14.98 -7.56 -16.02
N SER A 46 15.91 -8.20 -16.75
CA SER A 46 16.61 -9.42 -16.31
C SER A 46 17.82 -9.13 -15.41
N GLU A 47 18.26 -7.87 -15.35
CA GLU A 47 19.40 -7.44 -14.56
C GLU A 47 18.98 -6.88 -13.20
N ILE A 48 19.92 -6.84 -12.24
CA ILE A 48 19.70 -6.26 -10.92
C ILE A 48 19.86 -4.74 -11.01
N HIS A 49 18.79 -4.03 -10.70
CA HIS A 49 18.77 -2.57 -10.66
C HIS A 49 18.25 -2.04 -9.32
N ASN A 50 18.85 -0.94 -8.86
CA ASN A 50 18.27 -0.09 -7.84
C ASN A 50 17.63 1.14 -8.52
N LEU A 51 18.29 2.29 -8.52
CA LEU A 51 17.84 3.51 -9.19
C LEU A 51 18.39 3.59 -10.63
N SER A 52 17.80 4.45 -11.44
CA SER A 52 18.32 4.82 -12.75
C SER A 52 19.66 5.56 -12.64
N LYS A 53 20.37 5.74 -13.75
CA LYS A 53 21.64 6.51 -13.81
C LYS A 53 21.52 7.94 -13.29
N VAL A 54 20.32 8.53 -13.35
CA VAL A 54 20.04 9.87 -12.82
C VAL A 54 19.47 9.83 -11.38
N GLY A 55 19.60 8.68 -10.69
CA GLY A 55 19.18 8.54 -9.29
C GLY A 55 17.66 8.56 -9.06
N LYS A 56 16.85 8.24 -10.08
CA LYS A 56 15.38 8.22 -9.99
C LYS A 56 14.83 6.80 -10.02
N PRO A 57 13.61 6.58 -9.45
CA PRO A 57 12.98 5.26 -9.44
C PRO A 57 12.83 4.65 -10.83
N LEU A 58 12.97 3.34 -10.91
CA LEU A 58 12.64 2.56 -12.09
C LEU A 58 11.23 1.99 -11.99
N LEU A 59 10.49 2.00 -13.09
CA LEU A 59 9.14 1.45 -13.21
C LEU A 59 9.16 0.25 -14.16
N VAL A 60 8.44 -0.81 -13.80
CA VAL A 60 8.26 -2.00 -14.65
C VAL A 60 7.22 -1.69 -15.72
N ASN A 61 7.54 -2.01 -16.98
CA ASN A 61 6.61 -1.88 -18.11
C ASN A 61 6.21 -3.25 -18.65
N TYR A 62 5.00 -3.34 -19.19
CA TYR A 62 4.39 -4.58 -19.67
C TYR A 62 3.98 -4.47 -21.14
N HIS A 63 3.90 -5.61 -21.81
CA HIS A 63 3.24 -5.75 -23.10
C HIS A 63 1.72 -5.82 -22.92
N LEU A 64 1.07 -4.68 -22.66
CA LEU A 64 -0.34 -4.58 -22.34
C LEU A 64 -1.24 -5.06 -23.52
N ASP A 65 -0.80 -4.86 -24.75
CA ASP A 65 -1.43 -5.38 -25.97
C ASP A 65 -1.55 -6.91 -25.95
N GLN A 66 -0.50 -7.62 -25.52
CA GLN A 66 -0.51 -9.07 -25.38
C GLN A 66 -1.43 -9.53 -24.24
N ILE A 67 -1.44 -8.81 -23.11
CA ILE A 67 -2.35 -9.09 -22.01
C ILE A 67 -3.80 -8.94 -22.47
N LYS A 68 -4.13 -7.84 -23.14
CA LYS A 68 -5.47 -7.55 -23.66
C LYS A 68 -6.02 -8.62 -24.61
N GLN A 69 -5.13 -9.28 -25.37
CA GLN A 69 -5.50 -10.37 -26.28
C GLN A 69 -5.75 -11.69 -25.57
N ARG A 70 -5.19 -11.90 -24.37
CA ARG A 70 -5.21 -13.19 -23.67
C ARG A 70 -6.17 -13.25 -22.49
N ILE A 71 -6.46 -12.12 -21.86
CA ILE A 71 -7.23 -12.06 -20.60
C ILE A 71 -8.26 -10.96 -20.68
N THR A 72 -9.47 -11.24 -20.23
CA THR A 72 -10.56 -10.28 -20.07
C THR A 72 -10.84 -10.01 -18.59
N LYS A 73 -11.45 -8.87 -18.29
CA LYS A 73 -11.86 -8.54 -16.91
C LYS A 73 -12.88 -9.52 -16.32
N GLN A 74 -13.71 -10.13 -17.19
CA GLN A 74 -14.69 -11.14 -16.78
C GLN A 74 -14.01 -12.43 -16.33
N GLU A 75 -12.98 -12.88 -17.04
CA GLU A 75 -12.19 -14.06 -16.65
C GLU A 75 -11.48 -13.87 -15.34
N ILE A 76 -10.94 -12.67 -15.07
CA ILE A 76 -10.30 -12.35 -13.77
C ILE A 76 -11.27 -12.56 -12.62
N SER A 77 -12.51 -12.08 -12.74
CA SER A 77 -13.53 -12.23 -11.70
C SER A 77 -13.89 -13.70 -11.40
N GLN A 78 -13.63 -14.61 -12.34
CA GLN A 78 -13.88 -16.04 -12.20
C GLN A 78 -12.69 -16.82 -11.61
N ILE A 79 -11.49 -16.21 -11.54
CA ILE A 79 -10.30 -16.85 -10.98
C ILE A 79 -10.50 -17.09 -9.48
N ASN A 80 -10.46 -18.35 -9.07
CA ASN A 80 -10.56 -18.76 -7.67
C ASN A 80 -9.21 -18.71 -6.96
N LEU A 81 -8.53 -17.56 -7.03
CA LEU A 81 -7.34 -17.25 -6.24
C LEU A 81 -7.59 -15.99 -5.42
N ASN A 82 -7.13 -15.99 -4.19
CA ASN A 82 -7.17 -14.83 -3.32
C ASN A 82 -5.82 -14.09 -3.32
N GLY A 83 -5.89 -12.80 -3.02
CA GLY A 83 -4.71 -11.97 -2.84
C GLY A 83 -4.01 -11.57 -4.14
N LEU A 84 -2.83 -11.01 -3.98
CA LEU A 84 -2.10 -10.31 -5.06
C LEU A 84 -1.71 -11.22 -6.24
N TRP A 85 -1.49 -12.53 -6.02
CA TRP A 85 -1.07 -13.46 -7.07
C TRP A 85 -2.17 -13.77 -8.10
N LYS A 86 -3.41 -13.42 -7.81
CA LYS A 86 -4.52 -13.43 -8.77
C LYS A 86 -4.21 -12.57 -10.01
N TYR A 87 -3.48 -11.47 -9.82
CA TYR A 87 -3.12 -10.51 -10.87
C TYR A 87 -1.72 -10.74 -11.43
N SER A 88 -1.20 -11.95 -11.36
CA SER A 88 0.18 -12.30 -11.75
C SER A 88 0.54 -11.94 -13.19
N PHE A 89 -0.42 -11.85 -14.09
CA PHE A 89 -0.22 -11.41 -15.47
C PHE A 89 0.23 -9.92 -15.58
N LEU A 90 -0.02 -9.12 -14.55
CA LEU A 90 0.48 -7.74 -14.39
C LEU A 90 1.59 -7.63 -13.33
N LEU A 91 2.28 -8.73 -13.01
CA LEU A 91 3.37 -8.78 -12.04
C LEU A 91 4.64 -9.35 -12.67
N PRO A 92 5.85 -8.92 -12.22
CA PRO A 92 7.11 -9.27 -12.88
C PRO A 92 7.68 -10.63 -12.48
N VAL A 93 7.04 -11.36 -11.58
CA VAL A 93 7.58 -12.56 -10.95
C VAL A 93 7.09 -13.83 -11.64
N LYS A 94 8.02 -14.70 -12.05
CA LYS A 94 7.70 -16.04 -12.54
C LYS A 94 7.12 -16.93 -11.43
N LYS A 95 6.23 -17.86 -11.78
CA LYS A 95 5.47 -18.71 -10.84
C LYS A 95 6.38 -19.43 -9.82
N GLU A 96 7.48 -20.02 -10.26
CA GLU A 96 8.43 -20.80 -9.43
C GLU A 96 9.20 -19.94 -8.41
N ASN A 97 9.23 -18.63 -8.60
CA ASN A 97 9.94 -17.70 -7.72
C ASN A 97 9.01 -16.97 -6.74
N ARG A 98 7.69 -17.17 -6.82
CA ARG A 98 6.74 -16.54 -5.91
C ARG A 98 6.99 -16.95 -4.48
N VAL A 99 7.08 -15.96 -3.61
CA VAL A 99 7.18 -16.14 -2.15
C VAL A 99 5.87 -15.64 -1.57
N SER A 100 5.12 -16.49 -0.88
CA SER A 100 3.82 -16.15 -0.33
C SER A 100 3.70 -16.55 1.13
N LEU A 101 2.96 -15.75 1.88
CA LEU A 101 2.47 -16.00 3.24
C LEU A 101 0.93 -16.05 3.25
N ASN A 102 0.31 -16.44 2.13
CA ASN A 102 -1.14 -16.49 1.90
C ASN A 102 -1.81 -15.11 2.04
N GLU A 103 -1.31 -14.16 1.26
CA GLU A 103 -1.90 -12.83 1.13
C GLU A 103 -3.37 -12.95 0.70
N VAL A 104 -4.23 -12.26 1.43
CA VAL A 104 -5.69 -12.29 1.18
C VAL A 104 -6.13 -11.11 0.32
N LEU A 105 -7.29 -11.26 -0.33
CA LEU A 105 -8.06 -10.13 -0.82
C LEU A 105 -8.52 -9.30 0.39
N THR A 106 -8.04 -8.07 0.51
CA THR A 106 -8.35 -7.25 1.67
C THR A 106 -9.78 -6.72 1.63
N PRO A 107 -10.49 -6.65 2.77
CA PRO A 107 -11.89 -6.29 2.79
C PRO A 107 -12.13 -4.80 2.49
N LEU A 108 -13.35 -4.53 2.02
CA LEU A 108 -13.98 -3.21 1.98
C LEU A 108 -14.96 -3.14 3.15
N VAL A 109 -14.73 -2.22 4.09
CA VAL A 109 -15.55 -2.04 5.29
C VAL A 109 -16.31 -0.72 5.16
N THR A 110 -17.64 -0.75 5.21
CA THR A 110 -18.47 0.47 5.21
C THR A 110 -18.51 1.09 6.60
N LEU A 111 -18.43 2.41 6.68
CA LEU A 111 -18.54 3.16 7.92
C LEU A 111 -19.98 3.70 8.10
N ASP A 112 -20.95 2.81 8.32
CA ASP A 112 -22.38 3.15 8.28
C ASP A 112 -22.83 4.03 9.45
N ASN A 113 -22.30 3.80 10.66
CA ASN A 113 -22.62 4.62 11.82
C ASN A 113 -21.90 5.95 11.79
N VAL A 114 -20.64 5.97 11.38
CA VAL A 114 -19.88 7.20 11.14
C VAL A 114 -20.58 8.06 10.09
N LYS A 115 -20.97 7.47 8.95
CA LYS A 115 -21.71 8.15 7.88
C LYS A 115 -22.95 8.88 8.39
N LYS A 116 -23.77 8.21 9.21
CA LYS A 116 -24.96 8.81 9.83
C LYS A 116 -24.61 9.95 10.78
N LYS A 117 -23.54 9.78 11.57
CA LYS A 117 -23.12 10.78 12.58
C LYS A 117 -22.60 12.07 11.97
N ILE A 118 -22.01 12.02 10.77
CA ILE A 118 -21.48 13.20 10.07
C ILE A 118 -22.43 13.72 8.98
N ASP A 119 -23.62 13.12 8.84
CA ASP A 119 -24.66 13.49 7.85
C ASP A 119 -24.11 13.47 6.40
N TYR A 120 -23.43 12.39 6.04
CA TYR A 120 -22.88 12.16 4.69
C TYR A 120 -23.82 11.27 3.87
N SER A 121 -24.15 11.68 2.63
CA SER A 121 -25.11 10.94 1.78
C SER A 121 -24.46 9.89 0.88
N GLY A 122 -23.19 10.10 0.50
CA GLY A 122 -22.41 9.16 -0.32
C GLY A 122 -21.93 7.93 0.46
N ASP A 123 -21.05 7.13 -0.09
CA ASP A 123 -20.48 5.96 0.57
C ASP A 123 -19.10 6.27 1.17
N ILE A 124 -18.89 5.88 2.42
CA ILE A 124 -17.59 5.93 3.10
C ILE A 124 -17.12 4.50 3.29
N ILE A 125 -16.09 4.11 2.56
CA ILE A 125 -15.60 2.73 2.53
C ILE A 125 -14.13 2.73 2.93
N VAL A 126 -13.75 1.86 3.85
CA VAL A 126 -12.36 1.64 4.24
C VAL A 126 -11.83 0.41 3.50
N LYS A 127 -10.76 0.57 2.72
CA LYS A 127 -9.94 -0.55 2.25
C LYS A 127 -8.99 -0.93 3.37
N ASP A 128 -9.25 -2.06 4.02
CA ASP A 128 -8.55 -2.45 5.23
C ASP A 128 -7.41 -3.43 4.95
N GLU A 129 -6.19 -2.90 4.88
CA GLU A 129 -4.97 -3.66 4.63
C GLU A 129 -4.39 -4.36 5.88
N SER A 130 -5.03 -4.24 7.04
CA SER A 130 -4.58 -4.87 8.29
C SER A 130 -4.67 -6.39 8.29
N TYR A 131 -5.40 -6.98 7.36
CA TYR A 131 -5.56 -8.42 7.18
C TYR A 131 -4.38 -9.11 6.47
N LEU A 132 -3.44 -8.34 5.95
CA LEU A 132 -2.27 -8.88 5.27
C LEU A 132 -1.21 -9.43 6.26
N PRO A 133 -0.32 -10.32 5.82
CA PRO A 133 0.81 -10.76 6.61
C PRO A 133 1.55 -9.58 7.26
N THR A 134 2.02 -9.74 8.51
CA THR A 134 2.56 -8.67 9.36
C THR A 134 1.60 -7.48 9.59
N ALA A 135 0.30 -7.74 9.45
CA ALA A 135 -0.81 -6.82 9.71
C ALA A 135 -0.64 -5.43 9.06
N SER A 136 -0.09 -5.38 7.83
CA SER A 136 0.07 -4.12 7.10
C SER A 136 0.19 -4.28 5.58
N PHE A 137 -0.19 -3.23 4.85
CA PHE A 137 -0.06 -3.16 3.39
C PHE A 137 1.37 -3.32 2.86
N LYS A 138 2.37 -3.21 3.75
CA LYS A 138 3.78 -3.38 3.38
C LYS A 138 4.05 -4.77 2.82
N ALA A 139 3.29 -5.79 3.27
CA ALA A 139 3.33 -7.14 2.76
C ALA A 139 3.25 -7.20 1.22
N ARG A 140 2.35 -6.46 0.58
CA ARG A 140 2.21 -6.46 -0.89
C ARG A 140 3.52 -6.16 -1.61
N GLY A 141 4.17 -5.04 -1.23
CA GLY A 141 5.41 -4.62 -1.89
C GLY A 141 6.58 -5.53 -1.56
N LEU A 142 6.73 -5.93 -0.30
CA LEU A 142 7.86 -6.77 0.12
C LEU A 142 7.72 -8.22 -0.36
N CYS A 143 6.50 -8.74 -0.51
CA CYS A 143 6.22 -10.00 -1.19
C CYS A 143 6.82 -10.01 -2.61
N LEU A 144 6.55 -8.95 -3.39
CA LEU A 144 7.08 -8.82 -4.76
C LEU A 144 8.59 -8.59 -4.79
N ALA A 145 9.11 -7.69 -3.95
CA ALA A 145 10.55 -7.42 -3.90
C ALA A 145 11.36 -8.66 -3.51
N VAL A 146 10.91 -9.43 -2.51
CA VAL A 146 11.59 -10.67 -2.09
C VAL A 146 11.44 -11.78 -3.14
N SER A 147 10.29 -11.89 -3.80
CA SER A 147 10.10 -12.84 -4.90
C SER A 147 11.02 -12.52 -6.08
N MET A 148 11.18 -11.24 -6.43
CA MET A 148 12.13 -10.81 -7.45
C MET A 148 13.59 -10.98 -6.99
N ALA A 149 13.90 -10.74 -5.72
CA ALA A 149 15.23 -11.02 -5.17
C ALA A 149 15.59 -12.52 -5.30
N LYS A 150 14.64 -13.42 -5.01
CA LYS A 150 14.80 -14.85 -5.24
C LYS A 150 15.04 -15.15 -6.73
N GLN A 151 14.26 -14.57 -7.63
CA GLN A 151 14.37 -14.75 -9.08
C GLN A 151 15.72 -14.26 -9.63
N LEU A 152 16.22 -13.15 -9.13
CA LEU A 152 17.49 -12.53 -9.51
C LEU A 152 18.71 -13.09 -8.74
N GLY A 153 18.51 -14.07 -7.86
CA GLY A 153 19.59 -14.72 -7.11
C GLY A 153 20.19 -13.91 -5.97
N ILE A 154 19.51 -12.84 -5.52
CA ILE A 154 19.94 -12.00 -4.38
C ILE A 154 19.85 -12.82 -3.08
N LYS A 155 20.92 -12.78 -2.26
CA LYS A 155 21.05 -13.57 -1.03
C LYS A 155 20.96 -12.76 0.26
N HIS A 156 21.06 -11.44 0.17
CA HIS A 156 21.03 -10.53 1.31
C HIS A 156 20.30 -9.26 0.95
N MET A 157 19.31 -8.86 1.75
CA MET A 157 18.54 -7.63 1.56
C MET A 157 18.65 -6.75 2.81
N ALA A 158 18.72 -5.44 2.62
CA ALA A 158 18.74 -4.46 3.72
C ALA A 158 17.73 -3.33 3.52
N ILE A 159 17.14 -2.86 4.64
CA ILE A 159 16.11 -1.81 4.60
C ILE A 159 16.21 -0.87 5.80
N PRO A 160 16.06 0.46 5.61
CA PRO A 160 15.68 1.40 6.66
C PRO A 160 14.16 1.40 6.85
N THR A 161 13.66 1.47 8.10
CA THR A 161 12.23 1.41 8.35
C THR A 161 11.78 2.09 9.63
N ASN A 162 10.59 2.70 9.61
CA ASN A 162 9.84 3.11 10.80
C ASN A 162 8.94 1.98 11.36
N GLY A 163 9.23 0.71 11.04
CA GLY A 163 8.56 -0.48 11.58
C GLY A 163 7.96 -1.41 10.52
N ASN A 164 6.78 -1.13 10.01
CA ASN A 164 5.98 -2.04 9.17
C ASN A 164 6.70 -2.60 7.93
N ALA A 165 7.59 -1.82 7.29
CA ALA A 165 8.31 -2.31 6.12
C ALA A 165 9.40 -3.31 6.50
N GLY A 166 10.09 -3.10 7.63
CA GLY A 166 11.05 -4.04 8.17
C GLY A 166 10.40 -5.37 8.57
N ALA A 167 9.25 -5.31 9.28
CA ALA A 167 8.50 -6.50 9.65
C ALA A 167 8.09 -7.34 8.41
N ALA A 168 7.54 -6.69 7.38
CA ALA A 168 7.20 -7.38 6.15
C ALA A 168 8.44 -7.95 5.44
N LEU A 169 9.55 -7.19 5.33
CA LEU A 169 10.78 -7.72 4.73
C LEU A 169 11.29 -8.95 5.48
N ALA A 170 11.39 -8.86 6.81
CA ALA A 170 11.86 -9.97 7.65
C ALA A 170 11.03 -11.24 7.42
N ALA A 171 9.69 -11.13 7.43
CA ALA A 171 8.78 -12.24 7.21
C ALA A 171 8.99 -12.92 5.84
N TYR A 172 9.04 -12.15 4.76
CA TYR A 172 9.23 -12.71 3.42
C TYR A 172 10.64 -13.20 3.17
N CYS A 173 11.67 -12.54 3.73
CA CYS A 173 13.05 -13.02 3.66
C CYS A 173 13.23 -14.34 4.40
N ALA A 174 12.64 -14.50 5.58
CA ALA A 174 12.60 -15.79 6.30
C ALA A 174 11.95 -16.88 5.45
N ARG A 175 10.80 -16.59 4.82
CA ARG A 175 10.09 -17.52 3.94
C ARG A 175 10.90 -17.90 2.69
N ALA A 176 11.74 -16.98 2.19
CA ALA A 176 12.57 -17.17 0.99
C ALA A 176 13.98 -17.71 1.29
N ASN A 177 14.35 -17.86 2.55
CA ASN A 177 15.72 -18.16 3.00
C ASN A 177 16.75 -17.15 2.45
N ILE A 178 16.40 -15.85 2.56
CA ILE A 178 17.26 -14.72 2.19
C ILE A 178 17.67 -13.99 3.47
N LYS A 179 18.96 -13.66 3.62
CA LYS A 179 19.44 -12.87 4.77
C LYS A 179 18.79 -11.48 4.78
N CYS A 180 18.34 -11.02 5.96
CA CYS A 180 17.65 -9.75 6.13
C CYS A 180 18.36 -8.91 7.20
N THR A 181 18.68 -7.66 6.86
CA THR A 181 19.21 -6.66 7.80
C THR A 181 18.31 -5.43 7.83
N VAL A 182 17.94 -4.99 9.03
CA VAL A 182 16.97 -3.91 9.22
C VAL A 182 17.53 -2.83 10.13
N PHE A 183 17.44 -1.58 9.69
CA PHE A 183 17.83 -0.41 10.47
C PHE A 183 16.59 0.42 10.81
N CYS A 184 16.35 0.63 12.11
CA CYS A 184 15.21 1.38 12.64
C CYS A 184 15.69 2.62 13.38
N PRO A 185 15.05 3.80 13.25
CA PRO A 185 15.17 4.86 14.24
C PRO A 185 14.88 4.33 15.65
N GLU A 186 15.57 4.82 16.67
CA GLU A 186 15.40 4.36 18.05
C GLU A 186 13.99 4.65 18.63
N ASP A 187 13.26 5.62 18.06
CA ASP A 187 11.88 5.95 18.39
C ASP A 187 10.83 5.14 17.62
N THR A 188 11.26 4.13 16.86
CA THR A 188 10.32 3.19 16.19
C THR A 188 9.49 2.45 17.24
N PRO A 189 8.14 2.31 17.04
CA PRO A 189 7.30 1.60 18.00
C PRO A 189 7.87 0.23 18.37
N GLU A 190 8.03 -0.03 19.67
CA GLU A 190 8.69 -1.21 20.22
C GLU A 190 8.13 -2.53 19.68
N ILE A 191 6.79 -2.60 19.53
CA ILE A 191 6.13 -3.78 18.98
C ILE A 191 6.62 -4.13 17.58
N ASN A 192 6.89 -3.13 16.75
CA ASN A 192 7.43 -3.35 15.40
C ASN A 192 8.89 -3.82 15.43
N VAL A 193 9.73 -3.26 16.32
CA VAL A 193 11.11 -3.70 16.46
C VAL A 193 11.19 -5.15 16.95
N ARG A 194 10.38 -5.51 17.95
CA ARG A 194 10.25 -6.87 18.47
C ARG A 194 9.76 -7.86 17.39
N GLU A 195 8.78 -7.46 16.58
CA GLU A 195 8.28 -8.27 15.48
C GLU A 195 9.39 -8.56 14.45
N ILE A 196 10.13 -7.53 14.03
CA ILE A 196 11.25 -7.64 13.07
C ILE A 196 12.30 -8.64 13.58
N ASN A 197 12.72 -8.49 14.83
CA ASN A 197 13.69 -9.36 15.46
C ASN A 197 13.18 -10.81 15.61
N ALA A 198 11.92 -10.99 16.01
CA ALA A 198 11.27 -12.30 16.15
C ALA A 198 11.16 -13.05 14.81
N LEU A 199 11.08 -12.32 13.69
CA LEU A 199 11.05 -12.87 12.33
C LEU A 199 12.46 -13.17 11.77
N GLY A 200 13.51 -13.02 12.58
CA GLY A 200 14.88 -13.49 12.28
C GLY A 200 15.73 -12.50 11.48
N ALA A 201 15.36 -11.24 11.38
CA ALA A 201 16.20 -10.22 10.78
C ALA A 201 17.29 -9.72 11.75
N ASP A 202 18.50 -9.47 11.23
CA ASP A 202 19.52 -8.69 11.95
C ASP A 202 19.02 -7.26 12.12
N THR A 203 18.60 -6.90 13.34
CA THR A 203 17.89 -5.64 13.61
C THR A 203 18.75 -4.67 14.41
N TYR A 204 18.92 -3.45 13.90
CA TYR A 204 19.73 -2.40 14.52
C TYR A 204 18.90 -1.15 14.76
N LEU A 205 19.00 -0.59 15.98
CA LEU A 205 18.45 0.73 16.31
C LEU A 205 19.51 1.80 16.03
N VAL A 206 19.07 2.90 15.43
CA VAL A 206 19.90 4.04 15.04
C VAL A 206 19.42 5.28 15.80
N ASN A 207 20.31 5.99 16.44
CA ASN A 207 20.07 7.27 17.12
C ASN A 207 19.91 8.41 16.11
N GLY A 208 18.91 8.30 15.24
CA GLY A 208 18.64 9.22 14.13
C GLY A 208 17.28 8.94 13.51
N PHE A 209 16.97 9.64 12.43
CA PHE A 209 15.73 9.45 11.68
C PHE A 209 15.89 8.42 10.54
N ILE A 210 14.82 8.20 9.81
CA ILE A 210 14.78 7.23 8.70
C ILE A 210 15.78 7.55 7.58
N ASN A 211 16.15 8.81 7.37
CA ASN A 211 17.14 9.23 6.38
C ASN A 211 18.57 8.81 6.80
N GLU A 212 18.92 8.89 8.10
CA GLU A 212 20.21 8.37 8.63
C GLU A 212 20.29 6.85 8.46
N CYS A 213 19.22 6.14 8.82
CA CYS A 213 19.11 4.69 8.54
C CYS A 213 19.31 4.38 7.05
N GLY A 214 18.70 5.19 6.18
CA GLY A 214 18.82 5.07 4.72
C GLY A 214 20.24 5.33 4.20
N LYS A 215 20.99 6.22 4.84
CA LYS A 215 22.40 6.47 4.54
C LYS A 215 23.26 5.26 4.90
N ILE A 216 23.05 4.65 6.07
CA ILE A 216 23.78 3.44 6.52
C ILE A 216 23.55 2.30 5.50
N VAL A 217 22.30 2.07 5.07
CA VAL A 217 22.00 1.02 4.08
C VAL A 217 22.71 1.31 2.76
N PHE A 218 22.73 2.55 2.31
CA PHE A 218 23.37 2.94 1.05
C PHE A 218 24.90 2.78 1.12
N GLU A 219 25.56 3.29 2.17
CA GLU A 219 27.00 3.25 2.34
C GLU A 219 27.54 1.83 2.56
N GLY A 220 26.79 1.00 3.31
CA GLY A 220 27.19 -0.39 3.60
C GLY A 220 27.06 -1.35 2.41
N LYS A 221 26.47 -0.92 1.30
CA LYS A 221 26.18 -1.80 0.15
C LYS A 221 27.42 -2.44 -0.47
N GLU A 222 28.50 -1.68 -0.64
CA GLU A 222 29.72 -2.16 -1.30
C GLU A 222 30.44 -3.21 -0.44
N GLU A 223 30.49 -3.01 0.88
CA GLU A 223 31.20 -3.90 1.80
C GLU A 223 30.42 -5.19 2.10
N THR A 224 29.11 -5.11 2.20
CA THR A 224 28.26 -6.20 2.66
C THR A 224 27.61 -6.98 1.53
N GLY A 225 27.54 -6.41 0.34
CA GLY A 225 26.85 -6.97 -0.82
C GLY A 225 25.34 -7.08 -0.69
N TRP A 226 24.71 -6.43 0.28
CA TRP A 226 23.25 -6.46 0.41
C TRP A 226 22.57 -5.65 -0.71
N PHE A 227 21.38 -6.08 -1.09
CA PHE A 227 20.50 -5.32 -1.95
C PHE A 227 19.70 -4.30 -1.14
N ASP A 228 19.83 -3.01 -1.48
CA ASP A 228 19.06 -1.92 -0.85
C ASP A 228 17.60 -1.97 -1.34
N VAL A 229 16.69 -2.42 -0.44
CA VAL A 229 15.25 -2.46 -0.71
C VAL A 229 14.50 -1.27 -0.08
N SER A 230 15.18 -0.14 0.08
CA SER A 230 14.56 1.11 0.55
C SER A 230 13.41 1.54 -0.37
N THR A 231 12.54 2.36 0.19
CA THR A 231 11.36 2.86 -0.52
C THR A 231 11.74 3.57 -1.82
N LEU A 232 11.24 3.07 -2.94
CA LEU A 232 11.48 3.57 -4.31
C LEU A 232 12.94 3.50 -4.79
N LYS A 233 13.80 2.80 -4.08
CA LYS A 233 15.18 2.52 -4.55
C LYS A 233 15.32 1.17 -5.25
N GLU A 234 14.23 0.48 -5.50
CA GLU A 234 14.13 -0.71 -6.33
C GLU A 234 12.74 -0.73 -7.02
N PRO A 235 12.58 -1.43 -8.15
CA PRO A 235 11.37 -1.26 -8.99
C PRO A 235 10.16 -2.07 -8.52
N TYR A 236 10.32 -3.09 -7.67
CA TYR A 236 9.33 -4.15 -7.52
C TYR A 236 8.30 -3.91 -6.39
N ARG A 237 8.64 -3.11 -5.39
CA ARG A 237 7.69 -2.76 -4.31
C ARG A 237 6.47 -2.01 -4.84
N ILE A 238 6.64 -1.17 -5.88
CA ILE A 238 5.52 -0.50 -6.56
C ILE A 238 4.58 -1.51 -7.19
N GLU A 239 5.12 -2.54 -7.85
CA GLU A 239 4.32 -3.57 -8.52
C GLU A 239 3.45 -4.35 -7.52
N GLY A 240 3.99 -4.66 -6.33
CA GLY A 240 3.17 -5.22 -5.26
C GLY A 240 2.08 -4.26 -4.78
N LYS A 241 2.38 -2.96 -4.67
CA LYS A 241 1.40 -1.93 -4.29
C LYS A 241 0.33 -1.70 -5.34
N LYS A 242 0.67 -1.87 -6.62
CA LYS A 242 -0.26 -1.83 -7.74
C LYS A 242 -1.48 -2.72 -7.53
N THR A 243 -1.31 -3.87 -6.86
CA THR A 243 -2.39 -4.82 -6.61
C THR A 243 -3.53 -4.25 -5.75
N MET A 244 -3.31 -3.20 -4.95
CA MET A 244 -4.39 -2.48 -4.26
C MET A 244 -5.38 -1.87 -5.25
N GLY A 245 -4.87 -1.24 -6.32
CA GLY A 245 -5.71 -0.66 -7.37
C GLY A 245 -6.42 -1.72 -8.21
N LEU A 246 -5.76 -2.84 -8.51
CA LEU A 246 -6.34 -3.97 -9.23
C LEU A 246 -7.48 -4.61 -8.42
N GLU A 247 -7.27 -4.84 -7.13
CA GLU A 247 -8.31 -5.36 -6.22
C GLU A 247 -9.50 -4.40 -6.11
N LEU A 248 -9.25 -3.09 -5.95
CA LEU A 248 -10.32 -2.10 -5.91
C LEU A 248 -11.15 -2.13 -7.19
N ALA A 249 -10.53 -2.15 -8.37
CA ALA A 249 -11.23 -2.20 -9.64
C ALA A 249 -12.14 -3.44 -9.72
N GLU A 250 -11.64 -4.61 -9.34
CA GLU A 250 -12.46 -5.84 -9.31
C GLU A 250 -13.57 -5.77 -8.27
N GLN A 251 -13.27 -5.35 -7.02
CA GLN A 251 -14.25 -5.27 -5.93
C GLN A 251 -15.37 -4.28 -6.21
N PHE A 252 -15.12 -3.24 -7.00
CA PHE A 252 -16.11 -2.29 -7.49
C PHE A 252 -16.69 -2.65 -8.88
N ASN A 253 -16.56 -3.91 -9.31
CA ASN A 253 -17.05 -4.35 -10.62
C ASN A 253 -16.53 -3.49 -11.79
N TRP A 254 -15.27 -3.04 -11.70
CA TRP A 254 -14.56 -2.19 -12.67
C TRP A 254 -15.10 -0.76 -12.79
N GLU A 255 -15.94 -0.35 -11.84
CA GLU A 255 -16.43 1.02 -11.69
C GLU A 255 -15.82 1.66 -10.43
N LEU A 256 -14.64 2.25 -10.56
CA LEU A 256 -13.85 2.79 -9.45
C LEU A 256 -14.60 3.90 -8.67
N PRO A 257 -14.27 4.12 -7.38
CA PRO A 257 -14.86 5.20 -6.57
C PRO A 257 -14.53 6.58 -7.14
N ASP A 258 -15.20 7.62 -6.65
CA ASP A 258 -14.94 8.99 -7.09
C ASP A 258 -13.62 9.53 -6.54
N VAL A 259 -13.31 9.19 -5.28
CA VAL A 259 -12.15 9.72 -4.56
C VAL A 259 -11.49 8.65 -3.71
N ILE A 260 -10.16 8.62 -3.71
CA ILE A 260 -9.35 7.75 -2.84
C ILE A 260 -8.47 8.63 -1.95
N PHE A 261 -8.62 8.53 -0.64
CA PHE A 261 -7.73 9.14 0.35
C PHE A 261 -6.65 8.14 0.76
N TYR A 262 -5.41 8.49 0.51
CA TYR A 262 -4.27 7.61 0.78
C TYR A 262 -3.25 8.27 1.72
N PRO A 263 -2.85 7.60 2.84
CA PRO A 263 -1.86 8.17 3.76
C PRO A 263 -0.49 8.11 3.11
N THR A 264 0.15 9.28 2.96
CA THR A 264 1.27 9.47 2.05
C THR A 264 2.54 9.89 2.79
N GLY A 265 3.46 8.92 2.98
CA GLY A 265 4.85 9.19 3.31
C GLY A 265 5.71 9.07 2.04
N GLY A 266 6.39 7.93 1.82
CA GLY A 266 7.14 7.67 0.59
C GLY A 266 6.29 7.43 -0.68
N GLY A 267 4.95 7.38 -0.58
CA GLY A 267 4.01 7.40 -1.69
C GLY A 267 3.86 6.14 -2.53
N THR A 268 4.54 5.03 -2.18
CA THR A 268 4.54 3.81 -3.03
C THR A 268 3.13 3.27 -3.33
N GLY A 269 2.20 3.36 -2.37
CA GLY A 269 0.84 2.87 -2.57
C GLY A 269 0.03 3.76 -3.51
N LEU A 270 0.13 5.09 -3.35
CA LEU A 270 -0.53 6.05 -4.23
C LEU A 270 0.00 5.92 -5.66
N ILE A 271 1.33 5.88 -5.83
CA ILE A 271 1.99 5.69 -7.13
C ILE A 271 1.60 4.34 -7.74
N GLY A 272 1.63 3.25 -6.94
CA GLY A 272 1.26 1.92 -7.41
C GLY A 272 -0.17 1.82 -7.89
N MET A 273 -1.13 2.38 -7.14
CA MET A 273 -2.54 2.42 -7.56
C MET A 273 -2.74 3.26 -8.81
N TRP A 274 -2.09 4.43 -8.90
CA TRP A 274 -2.17 5.27 -10.09
C TRP A 274 -1.63 4.56 -11.33
N LYS A 275 -0.50 3.83 -11.18
CA LYS A 275 0.03 2.96 -12.23
C LYS A 275 -0.98 1.87 -12.63
N ALA A 276 -1.63 1.20 -11.65
CA ALA A 276 -2.66 0.22 -11.93
C ALA A 276 -3.81 0.81 -12.74
N PHE A 277 -4.31 1.99 -12.34
CA PHE A 277 -5.43 2.62 -13.04
C PHE A 277 -5.07 3.05 -14.47
N ASN A 278 -3.84 3.50 -14.72
CA ASN A 278 -3.37 3.80 -16.07
C ASN A 278 -3.28 2.52 -16.93
N GLU A 279 -2.74 1.43 -16.40
CA GLU A 279 -2.69 0.14 -17.10
C GLU A 279 -4.10 -0.42 -17.38
N LEU A 280 -5.02 -0.33 -16.42
CA LEU A 280 -6.42 -0.76 -16.60
C LEU A 280 -7.18 0.09 -17.63
N GLU A 281 -6.93 1.39 -17.70
CA GLU A 281 -7.49 2.27 -18.72
C GLU A 281 -6.95 1.92 -20.11
N GLU A 282 -5.64 1.66 -20.26
CA GLU A 282 -5.01 1.24 -21.51
C GLU A 282 -5.53 -0.14 -21.98
N LEU A 283 -5.76 -1.06 -21.05
CA LEU A 283 -6.43 -2.34 -21.32
C LEU A 283 -7.91 -2.16 -21.74
N GLY A 284 -8.49 -0.99 -21.49
CA GLY A 284 -9.91 -0.71 -21.73
C GLY A 284 -10.85 -1.36 -20.71
N TRP A 285 -10.36 -1.72 -19.53
CA TRP A 285 -11.14 -2.37 -18.48
C TRP A 285 -11.88 -1.40 -17.57
N ILE A 286 -11.38 -0.17 -17.46
CA ILE A 286 -12.03 0.96 -16.78
C ILE A 286 -12.16 2.15 -17.73
N SER A 287 -13.17 2.99 -17.51
CA SER A 287 -13.42 4.21 -18.29
C SER A 287 -13.21 5.50 -17.49
N LYS A 288 -13.09 5.40 -16.17
CA LYS A 288 -12.94 6.53 -15.26
C LYS A 288 -11.92 6.17 -14.17
N LYS A 289 -11.03 7.07 -13.85
CA LYS A 289 -10.08 6.95 -12.73
C LYS A 289 -10.54 7.81 -11.55
N PRO A 290 -10.26 7.39 -10.30
CA PRO A 290 -10.59 8.18 -9.12
C PRO A 290 -9.67 9.39 -8.98
N ARG A 291 -10.14 10.42 -8.32
CA ARG A 291 -9.26 11.47 -7.79
C ARG A 291 -8.40 10.92 -6.67
N MET A 292 -7.08 11.10 -6.76
CA MET A 292 -6.11 10.63 -5.77
C MET A 292 -5.81 11.73 -4.76
N VAL A 293 -6.03 11.46 -3.49
CA VAL A 293 -5.76 12.43 -2.41
C VAL A 293 -4.57 11.96 -1.58
N ALA A 294 -3.50 12.76 -1.58
CA ALA A 294 -2.34 12.52 -0.73
C ALA A 294 -2.57 13.16 0.64
N VAL A 295 -2.66 12.30 1.68
CA VAL A 295 -2.87 12.74 3.06
C VAL A 295 -1.55 12.73 3.81
N GLN A 296 -1.20 13.85 4.43
CA GLN A 296 -0.02 13.98 5.31
C GLN A 296 -0.41 14.56 6.67
N SER A 297 0.49 14.44 7.68
CA SER A 297 0.33 15.15 8.94
C SER A 297 0.92 16.56 8.86
N ASP A 298 0.32 17.53 9.55
CA ASP A 298 0.82 18.91 9.63
C ASP A 298 2.29 18.96 10.11
N GLY A 299 2.72 17.99 10.93
CA GLY A 299 4.09 17.89 11.42
C GLY A 299 5.10 17.28 10.44
N CYS A 300 4.67 16.76 9.27
CA CYS A 300 5.54 16.24 8.22
C CYS A 300 4.80 16.20 6.87
N ALA A 301 4.82 17.31 6.12
CA ALA A 301 4.00 17.51 4.94
C ALA A 301 4.76 18.06 3.71
N PRO A 302 5.91 17.46 3.30
CA PRO A 302 6.69 17.96 2.17
C PRO A 302 5.92 17.92 0.85
N ILE A 303 5.12 16.87 0.60
CA ILE A 303 4.32 16.73 -0.62
C ILE A 303 3.21 17.78 -0.69
N PHE A 304 2.49 18.01 0.41
CA PHE A 304 1.47 19.06 0.48
C PHE A 304 2.07 20.42 0.17
N LYS A 305 3.22 20.75 0.77
CA LYS A 305 3.89 22.04 0.55
C LYS A 305 4.28 22.21 -0.92
N ALA A 306 4.95 21.20 -1.51
CA ALA A 306 5.36 21.25 -2.91
C ALA A 306 4.17 21.34 -3.87
N TRP A 307 3.12 20.55 -3.67
CA TRP A 307 1.90 20.59 -4.46
C TRP A 307 1.22 21.96 -4.38
N LYS A 308 1.08 22.52 -3.18
CA LYS A 308 0.48 23.84 -2.97
C LYS A 308 1.27 24.99 -3.62
N GLU A 309 2.60 24.84 -3.69
CA GLU A 309 3.53 25.78 -4.32
C GLU A 309 3.69 25.52 -5.83
N ASN A 310 2.97 24.55 -6.42
CA ASN A 310 3.08 24.11 -7.81
C ASN A 310 4.51 23.68 -8.20
N LYS A 311 5.25 23.10 -7.27
CA LYS A 311 6.58 22.53 -7.50
C LYS A 311 6.49 21.09 -8.00
N GLU A 312 7.41 20.69 -8.85
CA GLU A 312 7.55 19.29 -9.29
C GLU A 312 8.20 18.39 -8.23
N PHE A 313 9.12 18.95 -7.43
CA PHE A 313 9.86 18.24 -6.39
C PHE A 313 9.63 18.88 -5.03
N ALA A 314 9.63 18.05 -3.99
CA ALA A 314 9.51 18.50 -2.62
C ALA A 314 10.87 18.88 -2.01
N ASP A 315 10.86 19.90 -1.15
CA ASP A 315 11.99 20.22 -0.31
C ASP A 315 12.04 19.31 0.94
N LEU A 316 13.22 19.14 1.52
CA LEU A 316 13.40 18.43 2.79
C LEU A 316 12.56 19.10 3.89
N TRP A 317 11.75 18.30 4.61
CA TRP A 317 11.00 18.77 5.76
C TRP A 317 11.86 18.72 7.02
N GLU A 318 12.03 19.85 7.68
CA GLU A 318 12.81 19.94 8.92
C GLU A 318 11.98 19.53 10.14
N ASN A 319 12.62 18.88 11.12
CA ASN A 319 12.02 18.46 12.40
C ASN A 319 10.70 17.68 12.24
N PRO A 320 10.67 16.58 11.49
CA PRO A 320 9.46 15.81 11.23
C PRO A 320 8.91 15.17 12.52
N LYS A 321 7.65 15.46 12.85
CA LYS A 321 7.00 14.93 14.05
C LYS A 321 5.55 14.59 13.75
N THR A 322 5.13 13.35 14.05
CA THR A 322 3.73 12.91 13.99
C THR A 322 3.55 11.57 14.69
N VAL A 323 2.37 11.34 15.25
CA VAL A 323 1.94 10.03 15.79
C VAL A 323 1.79 8.97 14.70
N ALA A 324 1.56 9.38 13.45
CA ALA A 324 1.47 8.53 12.28
C ALA A 324 2.86 8.24 11.69
N SER A 325 3.65 7.41 12.39
CA SER A 325 5.06 7.15 12.06
C SER A 325 5.27 6.64 10.63
N GLY A 326 4.30 5.92 10.06
CA GLY A 326 4.37 5.37 8.71
C GLY A 326 4.30 6.42 7.60
N ILE A 327 3.84 7.65 7.89
CA ILE A 327 3.86 8.79 6.95
C ILE A 327 4.86 9.88 7.36
N ARG A 328 5.68 9.66 8.40
CA ARG A 328 6.78 10.55 8.80
C ARG A 328 7.98 10.37 7.87
N VAL A 329 7.87 10.92 6.67
CA VAL A 329 8.92 10.84 5.63
C VAL A 329 9.29 12.25 5.21
N PRO A 330 10.41 12.80 5.71
CA PRO A 330 10.79 14.19 5.47
C PRO A 330 11.17 14.51 4.02
N ILE A 331 11.56 13.49 3.27
CA ILE A 331 11.79 13.57 1.82
C ILE A 331 11.51 12.21 1.18
N ALA A 332 10.77 12.21 0.08
CA ALA A 332 10.42 10.99 -0.67
C ALA A 332 11.22 10.94 -1.98
N VAL A 333 11.80 9.79 -2.30
CA VAL A 333 12.57 9.58 -3.56
C VAL A 333 11.69 9.77 -4.81
N GLY A 334 10.39 9.50 -4.69
CA GLY A 334 9.41 9.61 -5.77
C GLY A 334 8.38 10.72 -5.55
N ASP A 335 8.76 11.82 -4.91
CA ASP A 335 7.91 12.98 -4.63
C ASP A 335 7.19 13.50 -5.90
N PHE A 336 7.92 13.66 -7.00
CA PHE A 336 7.37 14.08 -8.30
C PHE A 336 6.35 13.09 -8.87
N LEU A 337 6.49 11.79 -8.61
CA LEU A 337 5.50 10.78 -9.03
C LEU A 337 4.20 10.89 -8.22
N ILE A 338 4.29 11.23 -6.94
CA ILE A 338 3.14 11.49 -6.09
C ILE A 338 2.41 12.72 -6.60
N ILE A 339 3.14 13.84 -6.80
CA ILE A 339 2.58 15.10 -7.30
C ILE A 339 1.96 14.92 -8.68
N ARG A 340 2.62 14.16 -9.57
CA ARG A 340 2.09 13.81 -10.89
C ARG A 340 0.75 13.06 -10.78
N ALA A 341 0.67 12.01 -9.96
CA ALA A 341 -0.57 11.25 -9.78
C ALA A 341 -1.72 12.10 -9.22
N ILE A 342 -1.43 13.02 -8.29
CA ILE A 342 -2.41 13.98 -7.77
C ILE A 342 -2.94 14.86 -8.91
N ASN A 343 -2.05 15.47 -9.68
CA ASN A 343 -2.40 16.41 -10.75
C ASN A 343 -3.16 15.72 -11.90
N GLU A 344 -2.64 14.59 -12.39
CA GLU A 344 -3.26 13.81 -13.48
C GLU A 344 -4.65 13.27 -13.13
N SER A 345 -4.89 13.00 -11.83
CA SER A 345 -6.19 12.54 -11.34
C SER A 345 -7.18 13.67 -11.03
N ASN A 346 -6.81 14.91 -11.20
CA ASN A 346 -7.55 16.09 -10.67
C ASN A 346 -7.81 15.95 -9.15
N GLY A 347 -6.89 15.33 -8.44
CA GLY A 347 -6.89 15.17 -7.00
C GLY A 347 -6.31 16.37 -6.27
N PHE A 348 -5.96 16.17 -5.01
CA PHE A 348 -5.36 17.20 -4.17
C PHE A 348 -4.48 16.60 -3.08
N SER A 349 -3.68 17.44 -2.43
CA SER A 349 -3.00 17.07 -1.19
C SER A 349 -3.61 17.81 -0.02
N ILE A 350 -3.66 17.18 1.15
CA ILE A 350 -4.28 17.75 2.35
C ILE A 350 -3.53 17.28 3.60
N THR A 351 -3.46 18.16 4.62
CA THR A 351 -2.83 17.83 5.90
C THR A 351 -3.84 17.80 7.02
N VAL A 352 -3.52 17.04 8.07
CA VAL A 352 -4.31 16.90 9.30
C VAL A 352 -3.41 16.94 10.53
N SER A 353 -3.97 17.38 11.66
CA SER A 353 -3.25 17.42 12.93
C SER A 353 -3.18 16.04 13.60
N ASP A 354 -2.18 15.81 14.45
CA ASP A 354 -2.09 14.59 15.26
C ASP A 354 -3.27 14.45 16.24
N GLU A 355 -3.83 15.56 16.72
CA GLU A 355 -5.03 15.58 17.57
C GLU A 355 -6.25 15.06 16.80
N ASP A 356 -6.48 15.56 15.58
CA ASP A 356 -7.59 15.08 14.72
C ASP A 356 -7.42 13.58 14.43
N ILE A 357 -6.19 13.14 14.11
CA ILE A 357 -5.89 11.72 13.82
C ILE A 357 -6.30 10.82 14.98
N LEU A 358 -5.89 11.17 16.22
CA LEU A 358 -6.20 10.35 17.40
C LEU A 358 -7.68 10.38 17.76
N ASN A 359 -8.31 11.55 17.72
CA ASN A 359 -9.74 11.71 17.99
C ASN A 359 -10.59 10.93 16.97
N ASP A 360 -10.22 10.97 15.71
CA ASP A 360 -10.94 10.28 14.64
C ASP A 360 -10.71 8.76 14.64
N ARG A 361 -9.51 8.29 15.01
CA ARG A 361 -9.27 6.86 15.28
C ARG A 361 -10.22 6.35 16.35
N ASP A 362 -10.30 7.06 17.48
CA ASP A 362 -11.17 6.70 18.59
C ASP A 362 -12.65 6.80 18.23
N PHE A 363 -13.02 7.80 17.43
CA PHE A 363 -14.39 7.98 16.94
C PHE A 363 -14.82 6.80 16.06
N ILE A 364 -14.03 6.43 15.04
CA ILE A 364 -14.34 5.29 14.16
C ILE A 364 -14.43 4.00 14.97
N SER A 365 -13.47 3.76 15.87
CA SER A 365 -13.45 2.54 16.69
C SER A 365 -14.71 2.40 17.54
N LYS A 366 -15.21 3.50 18.11
CA LYS A 366 -16.42 3.50 18.95
C LYS A 366 -17.71 3.43 18.15
N GLN A 367 -17.74 3.91 16.90
CA GLN A 367 -18.96 3.94 16.10
C GLN A 367 -19.14 2.69 15.25
N ASP A 368 -18.11 2.24 14.54
CA ASP A 368 -18.18 1.12 13.60
C ASP A 368 -17.27 -0.08 13.99
N GLY A 369 -16.62 -0.04 15.16
CA GLY A 369 -15.81 -1.15 15.68
C GLY A 369 -14.49 -1.38 14.92
N LEU A 370 -14.08 -0.44 14.07
CA LEU A 370 -12.87 -0.57 13.25
C LEU A 370 -11.69 0.19 13.90
N LEU A 371 -10.73 -0.52 14.46
CA LEU A 371 -9.52 0.06 15.05
C LEU A 371 -8.46 0.29 13.95
N MET A 372 -8.47 1.47 13.36
CA MET A 372 -7.52 1.88 12.33
C MET A 372 -6.15 2.25 12.92
N CYS A 373 -5.10 2.11 12.11
CA CYS A 373 -3.81 2.72 12.44
C CYS A 373 -3.90 4.27 12.34
N PRO A 374 -2.98 5.02 12.97
CA PRO A 374 -2.99 6.49 12.88
C PRO A 374 -2.95 7.01 11.43
N GLU A 375 -2.19 6.36 10.55
CA GLU A 375 -2.15 6.69 9.12
C GLU A 375 -3.52 6.50 8.45
N GLY A 376 -4.22 5.41 8.80
CA GLY A 376 -5.57 5.15 8.31
C GLY A 376 -6.56 6.19 8.84
N ALA A 377 -6.52 6.51 10.13
CA ALA A 377 -7.37 7.54 10.74
C ALA A 377 -7.14 8.92 10.12
N ALA A 378 -5.88 9.24 9.74
CA ALA A 378 -5.55 10.48 9.04
C ALA A 378 -6.36 10.64 7.73
N THR A 379 -6.68 9.55 7.02
CA THR A 379 -7.49 9.61 5.80
C THR A 379 -8.92 10.04 6.08
N PHE A 380 -9.49 9.61 7.19
CA PHE A 380 -10.83 10.05 7.60
C PHE A 380 -10.83 11.51 8.10
N SER A 381 -9.83 11.91 8.87
CA SER A 381 -9.66 13.32 9.28
C SER A 381 -9.54 14.24 8.06
N ALA A 382 -8.75 13.81 7.06
CA ALA A 382 -8.60 14.50 5.79
C ALA A 382 -9.91 14.58 5.00
N PHE A 383 -10.68 13.49 4.96
CA PHE A 383 -11.99 13.45 4.32
C PHE A 383 -12.97 14.44 4.96
N LYS A 384 -13.09 14.47 6.30
CA LYS A 384 -13.92 15.46 7.00
C LYS A 384 -13.50 16.91 6.68
N LYS A 385 -12.19 17.16 6.64
CA LYS A 385 -11.63 18.47 6.29
C LYS A 385 -11.95 18.83 4.84
N ALA A 386 -11.84 17.87 3.92
CA ALA A 386 -12.13 18.05 2.50
C ALA A 386 -13.61 18.39 2.23
N ILE A 387 -14.56 17.74 2.94
CA ILE A 387 -16.00 18.11 2.87
C ILE A 387 -16.19 19.55 3.30
N LYS A 388 -15.65 19.95 4.46
CA LYS A 388 -15.76 21.33 4.98
C LYS A 388 -15.17 22.37 4.03
N GLN A 389 -14.18 22.00 3.23
CA GLN A 389 -13.54 22.87 2.23
C GLN A 389 -14.22 22.82 0.86
N GLY A 390 -15.28 22.03 0.67
CA GLY A 390 -15.96 21.86 -0.60
C GLY A 390 -15.15 21.10 -1.66
N LEU A 391 -14.08 20.39 -1.26
CA LEU A 391 -13.25 19.61 -2.16
C LEU A 391 -13.86 18.22 -2.48
N VAL A 392 -14.78 17.76 -1.64
CA VAL A 392 -15.56 16.52 -1.80
C VAL A 392 -17.04 16.86 -1.61
N SER A 393 -17.86 16.42 -2.56
CA SER A 393 -19.31 16.58 -2.50
C SER A 393 -19.94 15.55 -1.57
N ASN A 394 -21.07 15.89 -0.96
CA ASN A 394 -21.73 15.07 0.08
C ASN A 394 -22.30 13.72 -0.44
N ASN A 395 -22.22 13.45 -1.74
CA ASN A 395 -22.79 12.25 -2.38
C ASN A 395 -21.75 11.40 -3.11
N GLU A 396 -20.46 11.71 -3.01
CA GLU A 396 -19.40 10.95 -3.69
C GLU A 396 -19.13 9.61 -2.99
N LYS A 397 -18.71 8.60 -3.76
CA LYS A 397 -18.21 7.34 -3.24
C LYS A 397 -16.74 7.50 -2.90
N VAL A 398 -16.41 7.40 -1.62
CA VAL A 398 -15.07 7.66 -1.08
C VAL A 398 -14.46 6.38 -0.53
N VAL A 399 -13.20 6.12 -0.88
CA VAL A 399 -12.39 5.07 -0.29
C VAL A 399 -11.28 5.67 0.57
N LEU A 400 -11.23 5.24 1.81
CA LEU A 400 -10.19 5.56 2.79
C LEU A 400 -9.28 4.34 2.97
N PHE A 401 -7.96 4.52 2.96
CA PHE A 401 -7.04 3.42 3.16
C PHE A 401 -6.62 3.28 4.62
N ASN A 402 -6.93 2.12 5.23
CA ASN A 402 -6.30 1.70 6.47
C ASN A 402 -5.08 0.83 6.17
N CYS A 403 -3.89 1.36 6.41
CA CYS A 403 -2.63 0.79 5.95
C CYS A 403 -2.05 -0.30 6.86
N ALA A 404 -2.53 -0.40 8.11
CA ALA A 404 -2.05 -1.39 9.08
C ALA A 404 -3.08 -1.59 10.21
N SER A 405 -2.87 -2.63 11.01
CA SER A 405 -3.63 -2.82 12.25
C SER A 405 -3.32 -1.73 13.27
N GLY A 406 -4.36 -1.16 13.89
CA GLY A 406 -4.21 -0.23 15.01
C GLY A 406 -3.46 -0.81 16.20
N LEU A 407 -3.46 -2.13 16.36
CA LEU A 407 -2.73 -2.84 17.43
C LEU A 407 -1.20 -2.73 17.32
N LYS A 408 -0.68 -2.27 16.20
CA LYS A 408 0.76 -2.03 16.00
C LYS A 408 1.23 -0.64 16.49
N TYR A 409 0.35 0.10 17.12
CA TYR A 409 0.56 1.47 17.59
C TYR A 409 0.12 1.62 19.05
N PRO A 410 0.65 2.60 19.78
CA PRO A 410 0.20 2.88 21.14
C PRO A 410 -1.30 3.16 21.20
N LEU A 411 -1.97 2.54 22.15
CA LEU A 411 -3.38 2.73 22.47
C LEU A 411 -3.52 3.44 23.81
N SER A 412 -4.70 4.00 24.07
CA SER A 412 -5.04 4.63 25.35
C SER A 412 -5.07 3.58 26.47
N ASP A 413 -4.61 3.94 27.65
CA ASP A 413 -4.67 3.08 28.82
C ASP A 413 -6.10 2.83 29.29
N VAL A 414 -6.31 1.72 30.00
CA VAL A 414 -7.57 1.43 30.67
C VAL A 414 -7.72 2.39 31.86
N LYS A 415 -8.80 3.18 31.85
CA LYS A 415 -9.02 4.24 32.85
C LYS A 415 -9.74 3.77 34.11
N SER A 416 -10.35 2.57 34.10
CA SER A 416 -11.19 2.08 35.18
C SER A 416 -10.64 0.78 35.75
N TYR A 417 -10.56 0.72 37.08
CA TYR A 417 -10.13 -0.46 37.83
C TYR A 417 -11.20 -0.82 38.87
N ILE A 418 -11.51 -2.09 38.98
CA ILE A 418 -12.42 -2.62 40.01
C ILE A 418 -11.65 -3.53 40.95
N ASP A 419 -11.56 -3.16 42.21
CA ASP A 419 -11.01 -4.05 43.25
C ASP A 419 -12.04 -5.09 43.61
N LYS A 420 -11.79 -6.37 43.34
CA LYS A 420 -12.66 -7.51 43.68
C LYS A 420 -12.92 -7.69 45.18
N ASN A 421 -12.06 -7.11 46.01
CA ASN A 421 -12.20 -7.20 47.49
C ASN A 421 -13.09 -6.10 48.06
N VAL A 422 -13.56 -5.16 47.26
CA VAL A 422 -14.52 -4.11 47.62
C VAL A 422 -15.85 -4.43 46.95
N LYS A 423 -16.96 -4.20 47.73
CA LYS A 423 -18.29 -4.41 47.17
C LYS A 423 -18.48 -3.57 45.91
N VAL A 424 -18.76 -4.23 44.79
CA VAL A 424 -18.96 -3.55 43.51
C VAL A 424 -20.25 -2.74 43.57
N ASP A 425 -20.16 -1.47 43.20
CA ASP A 425 -21.31 -0.60 43.00
C ASP A 425 -21.80 -0.71 41.55
N TYR A 426 -22.82 -1.54 41.35
CA TYR A 426 -23.38 -1.81 40.03
C TYR A 426 -24.16 -0.63 39.43
N SER A 427 -24.45 0.43 40.20
CA SER A 427 -25.11 1.64 39.67
C SER A 427 -24.21 2.48 38.75
N LYS A 428 -22.92 2.13 38.68
CA LYS A 428 -21.91 2.79 37.84
C LYS A 428 -21.77 2.21 36.43
N PHE A 429 -22.54 1.16 36.11
CA PHE A 429 -22.50 0.48 34.82
C PHE A 429 -23.70 0.75 33.93
#